data_33d1418492200f87691e77b551589236
#
_entry.id   33d1418492200f87691e77b551589236
#
_cell.length_a   1.000
_cell.length_b   1.000
_cell.length_c   1.000
_cell.angle_alpha   90.00
_cell.angle_beta   90.00
_cell.angle_gamma   90.00
#
_symmetry.space_group_name_H-M   'P 1'
#
loop_
_entity.id
_entity.type
_entity.pdbx_description
1 polymer ?
#
loop_
_entity_poly.entity_id
_entity_poly.type
_entity_poly.pdbx_seq_one_letter_code
_entity_poly.pdbx_strand_id
1 'polypeptide(L)'
;MTTQRRSYEAGHKPKCLVIVDDTAEWDRAVYYASRWAIRVGGGVVMLRIIEIEDQNQQWLGVADIMRAEAEEAANEALDRASGRANGIAAITPERVIREGDPTEQILDVIDKDVDITTLVLAANPGAEGPGPLVTLIAEAAGSFPIPLTIVPGDLSDADIDALS
;
A
#
# COMPACT_ATOMS: atom_id res chain seq x y z
N MET A 1 -3.90 20.25 4.26
CA MET A 1 -4.28 20.49 2.85
C MET A 1 -3.37 19.67 1.96
N THR A 2 -3.95 18.91 1.04
CA THR A 2 -3.18 18.00 0.18
C THR A 2 -2.76 18.72 -1.09
N THR A 3 -1.53 18.46 -1.55
CA THR A 3 -1.02 18.99 -2.80
C THR A 3 -1.86 18.50 -3.98
N GLN A 4 -2.16 19.38 -4.92
CA GLN A 4 -2.97 19.05 -6.08
C GLN A 4 -2.33 17.94 -6.92
N ARG A 5 -3.14 17.00 -7.37
CA ARG A 5 -2.69 15.88 -8.21
C ARG A 5 -2.30 16.36 -9.60
N ARG A 6 -1.23 15.78 -10.14
CA ARG A 6 -0.68 16.14 -11.45
C ARG A 6 -0.47 14.95 -12.37
N SER A 7 -1.05 13.83 -12.05
CA SER A 7 -0.84 12.53 -12.69
C SER A 7 -1.12 12.48 -14.19
N TYR A 8 -1.97 13.36 -14.68
CA TYR A 8 -2.35 13.41 -16.11
C TYR A 8 -1.72 14.58 -16.85
N GLU A 9 -0.84 15.33 -16.21
CA GLU A 9 -0.07 16.38 -16.89
C GLU A 9 1.04 15.76 -17.75
N ALA A 10 1.51 16.52 -18.75
CA ALA A 10 2.58 16.07 -19.63
C ALA A 10 3.84 15.68 -18.83
N GLY A 11 4.37 14.50 -19.10
CA GLY A 11 5.54 13.96 -18.39
C GLY A 11 5.19 13.23 -17.09
N HIS A 12 3.92 13.16 -16.71
CA HIS A 12 3.44 12.44 -15.53
C HIS A 12 2.67 11.19 -15.93
N LYS A 13 2.53 10.25 -15.00
CA LYS A 13 1.71 9.04 -15.15
C LYS A 13 0.93 8.82 -13.87
N PRO A 14 -0.32 8.35 -13.95
CA PRO A 14 -1.08 8.01 -12.76
C PRO A 14 -0.43 6.83 -12.04
N LYS A 15 -0.41 6.89 -10.72
CA LYS A 15 0.10 5.82 -9.87
C LYS A 15 -0.96 5.41 -8.87
N CYS A 16 -1.02 4.13 -8.55
CA CYS A 16 -1.76 3.68 -7.38
C CYS A 16 -0.80 3.39 -6.24
N LEU A 17 -1.25 3.71 -5.04
CA LEU A 17 -0.55 3.37 -3.81
C LEU A 17 -1.16 2.09 -3.26
N VAL A 18 -0.33 1.09 -2.99
CA VAL A 18 -0.76 -0.16 -2.38
C VAL A 18 0.01 -0.38 -1.08
N ILE A 19 -0.69 -0.81 -0.05
CA ILE A 19 -0.07 -1.10 1.23
C ILE A 19 0.29 -2.58 1.27
N VAL A 20 1.56 -2.85 1.52
CA VAL A 20 2.07 -4.22 1.65
C VAL A 20 2.22 -4.54 3.13
N ASP A 21 1.29 -5.31 3.66
CA ASP A 21 1.26 -5.71 5.06
C ASP A 21 1.44 -7.24 5.21
N ASP A 22 1.24 -7.75 6.41
CA ASP A 22 1.39 -9.17 6.70
C ASP A 22 0.06 -9.95 6.69
N THR A 23 -1.00 -9.32 6.18
CA THR A 23 -2.31 -9.99 6.08
C THR A 23 -2.30 -11.07 5.01
N ALA A 24 -3.18 -12.07 5.15
CA ALA A 24 -3.29 -13.12 4.16
C ALA A 24 -3.74 -12.60 2.78
N GLU A 25 -4.50 -11.51 2.76
CA GLU A 25 -5.08 -10.92 1.56
C GLU A 25 -4.19 -9.90 0.84
N TRP A 26 -2.97 -9.66 1.31
CA TRP A 26 -2.06 -8.66 0.70
C TRP A 26 -1.90 -8.83 -0.81
N ASP A 27 -1.87 -10.09 -1.27
CA ASP A 27 -1.69 -10.40 -2.69
C ASP A 27 -2.82 -9.87 -3.56
N ARG A 28 -4.04 -9.80 -3.03
CA ARG A 28 -5.19 -9.30 -3.79
C ARG A 28 -5.05 -7.83 -4.12
N ALA A 29 -4.54 -7.04 -3.19
CA ALA A 29 -4.27 -5.62 -3.43
C ALA A 29 -3.15 -5.44 -4.47
N VAL A 30 -2.07 -6.20 -4.34
CA VAL A 30 -0.95 -6.16 -5.29
C VAL A 30 -1.38 -6.60 -6.68
N TYR A 31 -2.16 -7.66 -6.77
CA TYR A 31 -2.67 -8.16 -8.05
C TYR A 31 -3.53 -7.09 -8.75
N TYR A 32 -4.50 -6.53 -8.04
CA TYR A 32 -5.36 -5.48 -8.57
C TYR A 32 -4.53 -4.26 -9.02
N ALA A 33 -3.66 -3.78 -8.16
CA ALA A 33 -2.82 -2.61 -8.45
C ALA A 33 -1.95 -2.82 -9.71
N SER A 34 -1.36 -3.99 -9.85
CA SER A 34 -0.52 -4.33 -11.00
C SER A 34 -1.31 -4.37 -12.30
N ARG A 35 -2.49 -5.01 -12.28
CA ARG A 35 -3.38 -5.04 -13.46
C ARG A 35 -3.89 -3.66 -13.82
N TRP A 36 -4.30 -2.88 -12.81
CA TRP A 36 -4.74 -1.51 -13.03
C TRP A 36 -3.64 -0.67 -13.70
N ALA A 37 -2.42 -0.74 -13.19
CA ALA A 37 -1.31 0.04 -13.69
C ALA A 37 -1.01 -0.25 -15.16
N ILE A 38 -1.03 -1.53 -15.56
CA ILE A 38 -0.78 -1.90 -16.95
C ILE A 38 -1.89 -1.38 -17.87
N ARG A 39 -3.14 -1.37 -17.41
CA ARG A 39 -4.27 -0.91 -18.21
C ARG A 39 -4.32 0.59 -18.42
N VAL A 40 -3.92 1.36 -17.42
CA VAL A 40 -3.93 2.82 -17.52
C VAL A 40 -2.59 3.39 -18.02
N GLY A 41 -1.59 2.54 -18.22
CA GLY A 41 -0.25 2.99 -18.57
C GLY A 41 0.43 3.73 -17.43
N GLY A 42 0.11 3.37 -16.20
CA GLY A 42 0.60 4.00 -14.99
C GLY A 42 1.61 3.17 -14.22
N GLY A 43 1.77 3.47 -12.95
CA GLY A 43 2.71 2.80 -12.06
C GLY A 43 2.09 2.40 -10.72
N VAL A 44 2.89 1.68 -9.95
CA VAL A 44 2.52 1.25 -8.59
C VAL A 44 3.58 1.74 -7.61
N VAL A 45 3.12 2.31 -6.51
CA VAL A 45 3.95 2.62 -5.35
C VAL A 45 3.56 1.65 -4.24
N MET A 46 4.51 0.87 -3.77
CA MET A 46 4.31 -0.08 -2.67
C MET A 46 4.82 0.54 -1.38
N LEU A 47 3.94 0.64 -0.41
CA LEU A 47 4.27 1.20 0.90
C LEU A 47 4.19 0.12 1.97
N ARG A 48 5.28 -0.02 2.70
CA ARG A 48 5.34 -0.82 3.93
C ARG A 48 5.48 0.12 5.11
N ILE A 49 4.60 -0.02 6.08
CA ILE A 49 4.61 0.80 7.28
C ILE A 49 5.10 -0.04 8.45
N ILE A 50 6.13 0.46 9.12
CA ILE A 50 6.62 -0.10 10.36
C ILE A 50 5.97 0.70 11.48
N GLU A 51 5.09 0.06 12.24
CA GLU A 51 4.47 0.69 13.39
C GLU A 51 5.47 0.73 14.53
N ILE A 52 5.74 1.93 15.02
CA ILE A 52 6.56 2.11 16.20
C ILE A 52 5.64 1.96 17.40
N GLU A 53 5.80 0.85 18.10
CA GLU A 53 5.20 0.73 19.41
C GLU A 53 5.96 1.67 20.34
N ASP A 54 5.22 2.55 21.03
CA ASP A 54 5.78 3.43 22.04
C ASP A 54 6.18 2.59 23.25
N GLN A 55 7.28 1.88 23.08
CA GLN A 55 7.81 1.03 24.10
C GLN A 55 8.56 1.83 25.14
N ASN A 56 8.50 1.39 26.36
CA ASN A 56 9.44 1.81 27.37
C ASN A 56 10.86 1.52 26.87
N GLN A 57 11.46 2.49 26.23
CA GLN A 57 12.76 2.41 25.59
C GLN A 57 13.89 2.32 26.64
N GLN A 58 13.76 1.41 27.60
CA GLN A 58 14.76 1.21 28.63
C GLN A 58 16.04 0.61 28.10
N TRP A 59 15.98 0.02 26.91
CA TRP A 59 17.08 -0.72 26.32
C TRP A 59 17.31 -0.23 24.89
N LEU A 60 18.13 0.81 24.74
CA LEU A 60 18.42 1.42 23.42
C LEU A 60 18.98 0.39 22.42
N GLY A 61 19.84 -0.53 22.87
CA GLY A 61 20.39 -1.56 21.99
C GLY A 61 19.32 -2.54 21.49
N VAL A 62 18.34 -2.87 22.32
CA VAL A 62 17.22 -3.75 21.94
C VAL A 62 16.32 -3.04 20.94
N ALA A 63 16.04 -1.75 21.16
CA ALA A 63 15.25 -0.96 20.21
C ALA A 63 15.90 -0.88 18.84
N ASP A 64 17.21 -0.71 18.77
CA ASP A 64 17.96 -0.68 17.51
C ASP A 64 17.91 -2.03 16.78
N ILE A 65 18.04 -3.14 17.52
CA ILE A 65 17.94 -4.49 16.97
C ILE A 65 16.54 -4.73 16.42
N MET A 66 15.51 -4.38 17.18
CA MET A 66 14.12 -4.53 16.76
C MET A 66 13.79 -3.71 15.51
N ARG A 67 14.33 -2.50 15.43
CA ARG A 67 14.16 -1.64 14.25
C ARG A 67 14.87 -2.25 13.04
N ALA A 68 16.07 -2.76 13.19
CA ALA A 68 16.81 -3.42 12.11
C ALA A 68 16.07 -4.66 11.62
N GLU A 69 15.52 -5.47 12.52
CA GLU A 69 14.71 -6.64 12.17
C GLU A 69 13.42 -6.24 11.44
N ALA A 70 12.77 -5.17 11.88
CA ALA A 70 11.56 -4.66 11.23
C ALA A 70 11.85 -4.13 9.82
N GLU A 71 12.97 -3.45 9.63
CA GLU A 71 13.41 -2.99 8.29
C GLU A 71 13.73 -4.17 7.38
N GLU A 72 14.39 -5.20 7.88
CA GLU A 72 14.68 -6.41 7.13
C GLU A 72 13.39 -7.12 6.71
N ALA A 73 12.46 -7.27 7.64
CA ALA A 73 11.14 -7.86 7.35
C ALA A 73 10.36 -7.02 6.32
N ALA A 74 10.44 -5.70 6.41
CA ALA A 74 9.81 -4.80 5.45
C ALA A 74 10.41 -4.98 4.06
N ASN A 75 11.71 -5.05 3.94
CA ASN A 75 12.38 -5.29 2.66
C ASN A 75 12.03 -6.65 2.06
N GLU A 76 11.96 -7.69 2.87
CA GLU A 76 11.55 -9.02 2.41
C GLU A 76 10.11 -9.02 1.90
N ALA A 77 9.20 -8.35 2.60
CA ALA A 77 7.80 -8.23 2.18
C ALA A 77 7.70 -7.48 0.86
N LEU A 78 8.45 -6.38 0.70
CA LEU A 78 8.48 -5.61 -0.54
C LEU A 78 9.14 -6.39 -1.69
N ASP A 79 10.15 -7.20 -1.42
CA ASP A 79 10.75 -8.08 -2.42
C ASP A 79 9.72 -9.07 -2.97
N ARG A 80 8.95 -9.71 -2.08
CA ARG A 80 7.88 -10.64 -2.49
C ARG A 80 6.82 -9.94 -3.32
N ALA A 81 6.34 -8.80 -2.85
CA ALA A 81 5.30 -8.05 -3.53
C ALA A 81 5.77 -7.52 -4.89
N SER A 82 7.00 -7.02 -4.96
CA SER A 82 7.61 -6.52 -6.19
C SER A 82 7.80 -7.65 -7.22
N GLY A 83 8.29 -8.80 -6.77
CA GLY A 83 8.41 -10.00 -7.62
C GLY A 83 7.06 -10.47 -8.13
N ARG A 84 6.03 -10.42 -7.28
CA ARG A 84 4.66 -10.75 -7.68
C ARG A 84 4.15 -9.81 -8.75
N ALA A 85 4.29 -8.50 -8.56
CA ALA A 85 3.87 -7.48 -9.52
C ALA A 85 4.59 -7.63 -10.87
N ASN A 86 5.88 -7.90 -10.85
CA ASN A 86 6.66 -8.14 -12.06
C ASN A 86 6.16 -9.37 -12.82
N GLY A 87 5.80 -10.44 -12.11
CA GLY A 87 5.25 -11.65 -12.72
C GLY A 87 3.84 -11.47 -13.29
N ILE A 88 3.04 -10.58 -12.71
CA ILE A 88 1.66 -10.31 -13.17
C ILE A 88 1.64 -9.43 -14.42
N ALA A 89 2.41 -8.34 -14.41
CA ALA A 89 2.25 -7.27 -15.39
C ALA A 89 3.58 -6.72 -15.93
N ALA A 90 4.70 -7.36 -15.62
CA ALA A 90 6.04 -6.95 -16.02
C ALA A 90 6.38 -5.50 -15.62
N ILE A 91 5.87 -5.06 -14.46
CA ILE A 91 6.13 -3.72 -13.93
C ILE A 91 7.15 -3.78 -12.80
N THR A 92 7.86 -2.67 -12.59
CA THR A 92 8.76 -2.51 -11.46
C THR A 92 8.18 -1.44 -10.53
N PRO A 93 7.57 -1.83 -9.41
CA PRO A 93 6.99 -0.87 -8.49
C PRO A 93 8.03 0.00 -7.80
N GLU A 94 7.65 1.22 -7.46
CA GLU A 94 8.40 2.03 -6.51
C GLU A 94 8.18 1.46 -5.12
N ARG A 95 9.19 1.54 -4.27
CA ARG A 95 9.16 0.93 -2.92
C ARG A 95 9.41 2.01 -1.89
N VAL A 96 8.52 2.10 -0.92
CA VAL A 96 8.61 3.09 0.16
C VAL A 96 8.43 2.39 1.50
N ILE A 97 9.34 2.66 2.43
CA ILE A 97 9.23 2.21 3.82
C ILE A 97 9.07 3.44 4.70
N ARG A 98 8.08 3.44 5.56
CA ARG A 98 7.83 4.51 6.53
C ARG A 98 7.65 3.93 7.92
N GLU A 99 8.04 4.69 8.92
CA GLU A 99 7.82 4.36 10.34
C GLU A 99 6.83 5.35 10.93
N GLY A 100 5.87 4.86 11.69
CA GLY A 100 4.93 5.71 12.42
C GLY A 100 3.49 5.27 12.32
N ASP A 101 2.58 6.22 12.55
CA ASP A 101 1.16 5.99 12.46
C ASP A 101 0.73 5.73 11.02
N PRO A 102 0.00 4.64 10.74
CA PRO A 102 -0.37 4.28 9.37
C PRO A 102 -1.08 5.39 8.59
N THR A 103 -2.09 6.01 9.18
CA THR A 103 -2.86 7.06 8.49
C THR A 103 -1.99 8.27 8.16
N GLU A 104 -1.18 8.72 9.11
CA GLU A 104 -0.29 9.86 8.90
C GLU A 104 0.73 9.57 7.81
N GLN A 105 1.32 8.39 7.81
CA GLN A 105 2.34 8.01 6.82
C GLN A 105 1.75 7.85 5.43
N ILE A 106 0.57 7.27 5.32
CA ILE A 106 -0.13 7.15 4.04
C ILE A 106 -0.43 8.54 3.45
N LEU A 107 -0.97 9.42 4.27
CA LEU A 107 -1.28 10.81 3.84
C LEU A 107 -0.03 11.58 3.43
N ASP A 108 1.08 11.38 4.14
CA ASP A 108 2.34 12.04 3.80
C ASP A 108 2.92 11.55 2.47
N VAL A 109 2.86 10.26 2.22
CA VAL A 109 3.30 9.67 0.93
C VAL A 109 2.45 10.23 -0.22
N ILE A 110 1.14 10.28 -0.04
CA ILE A 110 0.23 10.83 -1.04
C ILE A 110 0.55 12.32 -1.31
N ASP A 111 0.78 13.09 -0.26
CA ASP A 111 1.08 14.51 -0.41
C ASP A 111 2.39 14.76 -1.16
N LYS A 112 3.40 13.94 -0.93
CA LYS A 112 4.73 14.08 -1.54
C LYS A 112 4.84 13.53 -2.96
N ASP A 113 3.97 12.61 -3.35
CA ASP A 113 3.92 12.07 -4.72
C ASP A 113 2.60 12.46 -5.38
N VAL A 114 2.66 13.54 -6.15
CA VAL A 114 1.49 14.16 -6.77
C VAL A 114 0.86 13.31 -7.88
N ASP A 115 1.48 12.23 -8.26
CA ASP A 115 1.00 11.31 -9.29
C ASP A 115 0.14 10.16 -8.72
N ILE A 116 0.10 10.01 -7.41
CA ILE A 116 -0.75 9.00 -6.77
C ILE A 116 -2.20 9.45 -6.86
N THR A 117 -3.04 8.61 -7.48
CA THR A 117 -4.45 8.93 -7.76
C THR A 117 -5.45 8.05 -7.02
N THR A 118 -5.03 6.90 -6.50
CA THR A 118 -5.90 5.99 -5.75
C THR A 118 -5.10 5.20 -4.73
N LEU A 119 -5.73 4.86 -3.63
CA LEU A 119 -5.19 3.95 -2.63
C LEU A 119 -5.87 2.60 -2.76
N VAL A 120 -5.09 1.53 -2.89
CA VAL A 120 -5.59 0.16 -3.04
C VAL A 120 -5.31 -0.62 -1.76
N LEU A 121 -6.36 -1.16 -1.16
CA LEU A 121 -6.31 -2.00 0.03
C LEU A 121 -7.02 -3.33 -0.27
N ALA A 122 -6.63 -4.38 0.44
CA ALA A 122 -7.37 -5.64 0.41
C ALA A 122 -8.13 -5.84 1.72
N ALA A 123 -9.34 -6.37 1.62
CA ALA A 123 -10.18 -6.63 2.78
C ALA A 123 -10.20 -8.13 3.10
N ASN A 124 -10.10 -8.46 4.37
CA ASN A 124 -10.24 -9.82 4.85
C ASN A 124 -11.67 -10.32 4.57
N PRO A 125 -11.85 -11.48 3.91
CA PRO A 125 -13.18 -12.01 3.57
C PRO A 125 -13.88 -12.72 4.73
N GLY A 126 -13.22 -12.89 5.86
CA GLY A 126 -13.74 -13.62 7.01
C GLY A 126 -14.76 -12.84 7.83
N ALA A 127 -15.40 -13.53 8.76
CA ALA A 127 -16.42 -12.98 9.64
C ALA A 127 -15.88 -11.96 10.67
N GLU A 128 -14.57 -11.91 10.84
CA GLU A 128 -13.92 -11.00 11.79
C GLU A 128 -13.87 -9.55 11.30
N GLY A 129 -14.33 -9.28 10.09
CA GLY A 129 -14.32 -7.96 9.48
C GLY A 129 -13.17 -7.75 8.51
N PRO A 130 -13.12 -6.58 7.86
CA PRO A 130 -12.23 -6.34 6.71
C PRO A 130 -10.75 -6.15 7.08
N GLY A 131 -10.44 -6.11 8.36
CA GLY A 131 -9.08 -5.89 8.85
C GLY A 131 -8.87 -4.48 9.42
N PRO A 132 -7.84 -4.32 10.26
CA PRO A 132 -7.65 -3.07 11.01
C PRO A 132 -7.31 -1.87 10.10
N LEU A 133 -6.54 -2.06 9.07
CA LEU A 133 -6.16 -0.96 8.17
C LEU A 133 -7.36 -0.49 7.33
N VAL A 134 -8.12 -1.43 6.77
CA VAL A 134 -9.33 -1.10 6.00
C VAL A 134 -10.32 -0.34 6.89
N THR A 135 -10.54 -0.81 8.11
CA THR A 135 -11.43 -0.15 9.07
C THR A 135 -10.95 1.27 9.38
N LEU A 136 -9.68 1.44 9.66
CA LEU A 136 -9.08 2.72 10.00
C LEU A 136 -9.20 3.73 8.84
N ILE A 137 -8.87 3.32 7.64
CA ILE A 137 -8.91 4.20 6.47
C ILE A 137 -10.36 4.49 6.04
N ALA A 138 -11.26 3.51 6.14
CA ALA A 138 -12.67 3.70 5.82
C ALA A 138 -13.32 4.77 6.72
N GLU A 139 -12.93 4.84 7.98
CA GLU A 139 -13.41 5.88 8.89
C GLU A 139 -13.00 7.28 8.44
N ALA A 140 -11.86 7.43 7.79
CA ALA A 140 -11.35 8.69 7.26
C ALA A 140 -11.78 8.94 5.80
N ALA A 141 -12.52 8.03 5.18
CA ALA A 141 -12.80 8.06 3.74
C ALA A 141 -13.48 9.34 3.26
N GLY A 142 -14.35 9.92 4.09
CA GLY A 142 -15.09 11.14 3.71
C GLY A 142 -14.21 12.37 3.50
N SER A 143 -13.02 12.40 4.07
CA SER A 143 -12.06 13.51 3.94
C SER A 143 -10.73 13.07 3.34
N PHE A 144 -10.66 11.84 2.83
CA PHE A 144 -9.43 11.32 2.24
C PHE A 144 -9.15 12.03 0.90
N PRO A 145 -7.87 12.38 0.61
CA PRO A 145 -7.56 13.24 -0.54
C PRO A 145 -7.68 12.56 -1.91
N ILE A 146 -7.77 11.25 -1.95
CA ILE A 146 -7.89 10.45 -3.19
C ILE A 146 -8.92 9.34 -2.99
N PRO A 147 -9.47 8.78 -4.07
CA PRO A 147 -10.35 7.62 -3.97
C PRO A 147 -9.69 6.41 -3.35
N LEU A 148 -10.50 5.59 -2.69
CA LEU A 148 -10.08 4.33 -2.09
C LEU A 148 -10.65 3.17 -2.91
N THR A 149 -9.80 2.20 -3.21
CA THR A 149 -10.21 0.95 -3.83
C THR A 149 -9.96 -0.17 -2.83
N ILE A 150 -11.03 -0.81 -2.40
CA ILE A 150 -10.96 -1.92 -1.45
C ILE A 150 -11.26 -3.21 -2.20
N VAL A 151 -10.27 -4.08 -2.32
CA VAL A 151 -10.35 -5.33 -3.06
C VAL A 151 -10.78 -6.44 -2.10
N PRO A 152 -11.92 -7.11 -2.34
CA PRO A 152 -12.29 -8.27 -1.53
C PRO A 152 -11.23 -9.35 -1.59
N GLY A 153 -10.85 -9.87 -0.42
CA GLY A 153 -9.73 -10.80 -0.30
C GLY A 153 -9.98 -12.21 -0.86
N ASP A 154 -11.22 -12.54 -1.19
CA ASP A 154 -11.61 -13.84 -1.76
C ASP A 154 -11.81 -13.82 -3.28
N LEU A 155 -11.54 -12.71 -3.94
CA LEU A 155 -11.61 -12.66 -5.40
C LEU A 155 -10.50 -13.50 -6.03
N SER A 156 -10.84 -14.22 -7.09
CA SER A 156 -9.85 -14.96 -7.88
C SER A 156 -9.05 -14.02 -8.78
N ASP A 157 -7.94 -14.52 -9.32
CA ASP A 157 -7.17 -13.79 -10.34
C ASP A 157 -8.06 -13.39 -11.53
N ALA A 158 -8.90 -14.33 -11.99
CA ALA A 158 -9.81 -14.09 -13.12
C ALA A 158 -10.85 -13.01 -12.79
N ASP A 159 -11.39 -13.00 -11.57
CA ASP A 159 -12.32 -11.96 -11.13
C ASP A 159 -11.66 -10.58 -11.16
N ILE A 160 -10.45 -10.48 -10.63
CA ILE A 160 -9.72 -9.21 -10.60
C ILE A 160 -9.36 -8.77 -12.02
N ASP A 161 -8.97 -9.68 -12.88
CA ASP A 161 -8.68 -9.35 -14.29
C ASP A 161 -9.87 -8.71 -15.00
N ALA A 162 -11.08 -9.13 -14.64
CA ALA A 162 -12.31 -8.58 -15.20
C ALA A 162 -12.68 -7.20 -14.63
N LEU A 163 -12.15 -6.85 -13.45
CA LEU A 163 -12.54 -5.65 -12.71
C LEU A 163 -11.48 -4.54 -12.75
N SER A 164 -10.24 -4.88 -12.99
CA SER A 164 -9.12 -3.93 -12.90
C SER A 164 -8.81 -3.18 -14.19
#